data_23f4116797902af35394ce538c826dd2
#
_entry.id   23f4116797902af35394ce538c826dd2
#
_cell.length_a   1.000
_cell.length_b   1.000
_cell.length_c   1.000
_cell.angle_alpha   90.00
_cell.angle_beta   90.00
_cell.angle_gamma   90.00
#
_symmetry.space_group_name_H-M   'P 1'
#
loop_
_entity.id
_entity.type
_entity.pdbx_description
1 polymer ?
#
loop_
_entity_poly.entity_id
_entity_poly.type
_entity_poly.pdbx_seq_one_letter_code
_entity_poly.pdbx_strand_id
1 'polypeptide(L)'
;MMNAKEGRNKQSMVEYKMNLLVLWILGIQVGLCLLVSFVGINWYRNDSADNVYLRLVDTLGKSFTQTFFRYFLLLNTLIPISLIVTIEVVKVVQAYFMQNDALMYSQDRDRPARVSSASLNEELGQISYIFSDKTGTLTRNIMEFKLCHIGNELYGDTSILENENAPQS
;
A
#
# COMPACT_ATOMS: atom_id res chain seq x y z
N MET A 1 28.04 18.80 7.61
CA MET A 1 27.43 17.85 6.67
C MET A 1 26.58 16.88 7.47
N MET A 2 25.28 17.12 7.54
CA MET A 2 24.35 16.22 8.19
C MET A 2 24.22 14.97 7.31
N ASN A 3 24.46 13.79 7.89
CA ASN A 3 24.21 12.49 7.26
C ASN A 3 22.74 12.44 6.83
N ALA A 4 22.45 12.69 5.57
CA ALA A 4 21.19 12.30 4.97
C ALA A 4 21.17 10.77 4.95
N LYS A 5 20.62 10.14 5.98
CA LYS A 5 20.25 8.73 5.91
C LYS A 5 19.31 8.60 4.72
N GLU A 6 19.69 7.75 3.77
CA GLU A 6 18.78 7.32 2.71
C GLU A 6 17.42 6.99 3.32
N GLY A 7 16.39 7.67 2.84
CA GLY A 7 15.05 7.47 3.36
C GLY A 7 14.67 6.00 3.21
N ARG A 8 14.52 5.32 4.33
CA ARG A 8 14.05 3.93 4.36
C ARG A 8 12.73 3.89 3.60
N ASN A 9 12.66 3.13 2.51
CA ASN A 9 11.40 2.92 1.79
C ASN A 9 10.37 2.41 2.79
N LYS A 10 9.37 3.26 3.07
CA LYS A 10 8.27 2.92 3.94
C LYS A 10 7.32 2.05 3.12
N GLN A 11 7.27 0.77 3.44
CA GLN A 11 6.32 -0.17 2.84
C GLN A 11 5.09 -0.24 3.72
N SER A 12 3.92 -0.22 3.11
CA SER A 12 2.65 -0.43 3.79
C SER A 12 2.55 -1.88 4.29
N MET A 13 1.83 -2.08 5.40
CA MET A 13 1.50 -3.42 5.91
C MET A 13 0.76 -4.26 4.86
N VAL A 14 -0.08 -3.65 4.05
CA VAL A 14 -0.82 -4.29 2.95
C VAL A 14 0.16 -4.76 1.87
N GLU A 15 1.11 -3.92 1.47
CA GLU A 15 2.12 -4.26 0.47
C GLU A 15 2.98 -5.46 0.92
N TYR A 16 3.39 -5.48 2.18
CA TYR A 16 4.12 -6.63 2.74
C TYR A 16 3.30 -7.93 2.69
N LYS A 17 2.01 -7.88 3.09
CA LYS A 17 1.12 -9.04 3.03
C LYS A 17 0.88 -9.50 1.60
N MET A 18 0.73 -8.58 0.65
CA MET A 18 0.57 -8.87 -0.77
C MET A 18 1.80 -9.58 -1.35
N ASN A 19 2.99 -9.09 -1.05
CA ASN A 19 4.24 -9.72 -1.49
C ASN A 19 4.38 -11.14 -0.95
N LEU A 20 4.01 -11.35 0.31
CA LEU A 20 4.02 -12.68 0.91
C LEU A 20 2.99 -13.62 0.25
N LEU A 21 1.79 -13.11 -0.06
CA LEU A 21 0.75 -13.87 -0.75
C LEU A 21 1.19 -14.30 -2.14
N VAL A 22 1.82 -13.41 -2.90
CA VAL A 22 2.36 -13.73 -4.24
C VAL A 22 3.43 -14.82 -4.16
N LEU A 23 4.31 -14.77 -3.15
CA LEU A 23 5.29 -15.83 -2.91
C LEU A 23 4.64 -17.19 -2.62
N TRP A 24 3.57 -17.22 -1.83
CA TRP A 24 2.79 -18.44 -1.56
C TRP A 24 2.14 -19.00 -2.82
N ILE A 25 1.51 -18.15 -3.64
CA ILE A 25 0.89 -18.56 -4.91
C ILE A 25 1.93 -19.15 -5.84
N LEU A 26 3.10 -18.50 -5.96
CA LEU A 26 4.20 -19.00 -6.78
C LEU A 26 4.72 -20.35 -6.29
N GLY A 27 4.85 -20.52 -4.98
CA GLY A 27 5.21 -21.82 -4.37
C GLY A 27 4.20 -22.92 -4.68
N ILE A 28 2.90 -22.63 -4.55
CA ILE A 28 1.82 -23.56 -4.89
C ILE A 28 1.86 -23.90 -6.39
N GLN A 29 2.06 -22.91 -7.26
CA GLN A 29 2.15 -23.11 -8.70
C GLN A 29 3.30 -24.06 -9.07
N VAL A 30 4.49 -23.82 -8.52
CA VAL A 30 5.65 -24.70 -8.76
C VAL A 30 5.36 -26.12 -8.25
N GLY A 31 4.77 -26.26 -7.05
CA GLY A 31 4.38 -27.54 -6.49
C GLY A 31 3.40 -28.31 -7.39
N LEU A 32 2.37 -27.61 -7.90
CA LEU A 32 1.40 -28.20 -8.83
C LEU A 32 2.06 -28.61 -10.15
N CYS A 33 2.95 -27.78 -10.71
CA CYS A 33 3.68 -28.11 -11.93
C CYS A 33 4.55 -29.36 -11.77
N LEU A 34 5.23 -29.51 -10.63
CA LEU A 34 6.02 -30.70 -10.32
C LEU A 34 5.14 -31.94 -10.20
N LEU A 35 4.03 -31.84 -9.47
CA LEU A 35 3.08 -32.94 -9.26
C LEU A 35 2.49 -33.40 -10.58
N VAL A 36 1.95 -32.47 -11.39
CA VAL A 36 1.33 -32.80 -12.68
C VAL A 36 2.35 -33.34 -13.67
N SER A 37 3.59 -32.83 -13.65
CA SER A 37 4.66 -33.34 -14.49
C SER A 37 5.04 -34.79 -14.11
N PHE A 38 5.12 -35.07 -12.82
CA PHE A 38 5.40 -36.41 -12.32
C PHE A 38 4.30 -37.41 -12.67
N VAL A 39 3.03 -37.04 -12.41
CA VAL A 39 1.88 -37.86 -12.76
C VAL A 39 1.77 -38.09 -14.27
N GLY A 40 1.97 -37.02 -15.07
CA GLY A 40 1.92 -37.08 -16.52
C GLY A 40 2.98 -38.03 -17.12
N ILE A 41 4.19 -38.02 -16.59
CA ILE A 41 5.26 -38.95 -17.06
C ILE A 41 4.96 -40.38 -16.65
N ASN A 42 4.48 -40.62 -15.43
CA ASN A 42 4.10 -41.95 -14.99
C ASN A 42 2.95 -42.52 -15.84
N TRP A 43 1.94 -41.70 -16.10
CA TRP A 43 0.84 -42.09 -16.97
C TRP A 43 1.34 -42.43 -18.39
N TYR A 44 2.21 -41.58 -18.94
CA TYR A 44 2.81 -41.79 -20.26
C TYR A 44 3.60 -43.10 -20.33
N ARG A 45 4.34 -43.47 -19.27
CA ARG A 45 5.12 -44.72 -19.22
C ARG A 45 4.26 -45.96 -19.15
N ASN A 46 3.13 -45.88 -18.42
CA ASN A 46 2.34 -47.07 -18.12
C ASN A 46 1.21 -47.30 -19.15
N ASP A 47 0.51 -46.24 -19.57
CA ASP A 47 -0.77 -46.39 -20.31
C ASP A 47 -0.68 -45.92 -21.78
N SER A 48 0.41 -45.26 -22.20
CA SER A 48 0.46 -44.70 -23.56
C SER A 48 0.72 -45.74 -24.65
N ALA A 49 1.16 -46.94 -24.30
CA ALA A 49 1.44 -48.00 -25.26
C ALA A 49 0.20 -48.48 -25.99
N ASP A 50 -0.99 -48.41 -25.36
CA ASP A 50 -2.24 -48.91 -25.90
C ASP A 50 -3.05 -47.85 -26.67
N ASN A 51 -2.71 -46.59 -26.58
CA ASN A 51 -3.49 -45.49 -27.14
C ASN A 51 -2.93 -44.97 -28.47
N VAL A 52 -3.15 -45.72 -29.54
CA VAL A 52 -2.66 -45.40 -30.91
C VAL A 52 -3.19 -44.06 -31.46
N TYR A 53 -4.30 -43.54 -30.96
CA TYR A 53 -4.89 -42.26 -31.37
C TYR A 53 -4.16 -41.02 -30.81
N LEU A 54 -3.32 -41.19 -29.78
CA LEU A 54 -2.51 -40.12 -29.19
C LEU A 54 -1.14 -39.92 -29.87
N ARG A 55 -1.03 -40.28 -31.14
CA ARG A 55 0.20 -40.17 -31.96
C ARG A 55 0.91 -38.79 -31.95
N LEU A 56 0.20 -37.73 -31.54
CA LEU A 56 0.75 -36.39 -31.34
C LEU A 56 1.74 -36.24 -30.14
N VAL A 57 1.82 -37.28 -29.30
CA VAL A 57 2.52 -37.22 -28.02
C VAL A 57 3.95 -37.75 -28.09
N ASP A 58 4.34 -38.34 -29.20
CA ASP A 58 5.66 -39.02 -29.33
C ASP A 58 6.89 -38.12 -29.17
N THR A 59 6.71 -36.79 -29.35
CA THR A 59 7.80 -35.84 -29.19
C THR A 59 7.70 -34.98 -27.92
N LEU A 60 6.51 -34.82 -27.33
CA LEU A 60 6.26 -33.84 -26.28
C LEU A 60 6.29 -34.40 -24.83
N GLY A 61 6.20 -35.72 -24.65
CA GLY A 61 6.10 -36.36 -23.32
C GLY A 61 7.40 -36.97 -22.77
N LYS A 62 8.50 -36.97 -23.53
CA LYS A 62 9.70 -37.72 -23.17
C LYS A 62 10.60 -37.05 -22.12
N SER A 63 10.54 -35.74 -21.95
CA SER A 63 11.40 -35.01 -21.03
C SER A 63 10.58 -34.39 -19.89
N PHE A 64 10.98 -34.67 -18.65
CA PHE A 64 10.41 -34.03 -17.46
C PHE A 64 10.44 -32.50 -17.57
N THR A 65 11.56 -31.95 -18.01
CA THR A 65 11.77 -30.51 -18.13
C THR A 65 10.77 -29.87 -19.10
N GLN A 66 10.55 -30.48 -20.28
CA GLN A 66 9.59 -29.94 -21.26
C GLN A 66 8.16 -29.98 -20.71
N THR A 67 7.78 -31.04 -20.04
CA THR A 67 6.45 -31.21 -19.44
C THR A 67 6.24 -30.18 -18.31
N PHE A 68 7.25 -29.98 -17.46
CA PHE A 68 7.23 -28.98 -16.41
C PHE A 68 7.03 -27.56 -16.96
N PHE A 69 7.83 -27.13 -17.92
CA PHE A 69 7.72 -25.80 -18.52
C PHE A 69 6.39 -25.60 -19.25
N ARG A 70 5.85 -26.64 -19.86
CA ARG A 70 4.53 -26.59 -20.51
C ARG A 70 3.43 -26.31 -19.49
N TYR A 71 3.41 -27.03 -18.36
CA TYR A 71 2.42 -26.79 -17.30
C TYR A 71 2.69 -25.46 -16.58
N PHE A 72 3.93 -25.06 -16.41
CA PHE A 72 4.26 -23.77 -15.84
C PHE A 72 3.71 -22.60 -16.68
N LEU A 73 3.84 -22.68 -18.00
CA LEU A 73 3.26 -21.68 -18.91
C LEU A 73 1.72 -21.73 -18.91
N LEU A 74 1.14 -22.91 -18.86
CA LEU A 74 -0.32 -23.07 -18.80
C LEU A 74 -0.92 -22.46 -17.52
N LEU A 75 -0.26 -22.68 -16.38
CA LEU A 75 -0.69 -22.23 -15.06
C LEU A 75 -0.22 -20.82 -14.72
N ASN A 76 0.46 -20.12 -15.63
CA ASN A 76 0.95 -18.74 -15.41
C ASN A 76 -0.17 -17.77 -15.03
N THR A 77 -1.41 -18.02 -15.46
CA THR A 77 -2.59 -17.22 -15.10
C THR A 77 -2.93 -17.25 -13.60
N LEU A 78 -2.38 -18.20 -12.81
CA LEU A 78 -2.57 -18.23 -11.36
C LEU A 78 -1.88 -17.05 -10.65
N ILE A 79 -0.84 -16.48 -11.25
CA ILE A 79 -0.16 -15.30 -10.69
C ILE A 79 -1.04 -14.08 -10.98
N PRO A 80 -1.60 -13.41 -9.95
CA PRO A 80 -2.53 -12.29 -10.14
C PRO A 80 -1.79 -10.98 -10.43
N ILE A 81 -1.05 -10.92 -11.54
CA ILE A 81 -0.30 -9.73 -11.96
C ILE A 81 -1.24 -8.54 -12.13
N SER A 82 -2.43 -8.78 -12.69
CA SER A 82 -3.46 -7.75 -12.86
C SER A 82 -3.89 -7.12 -11.54
N LEU A 83 -3.99 -7.92 -10.47
CA LEU A 83 -4.33 -7.43 -9.13
C LEU A 83 -3.27 -6.48 -8.60
N ILE A 84 -1.99 -6.84 -8.73
CA ILE A 84 -0.86 -6.01 -8.28
C ILE A 84 -0.86 -4.68 -9.02
N VAL A 85 -0.98 -4.72 -10.35
CA VAL A 85 -1.02 -3.50 -11.18
C VAL A 85 -2.23 -2.64 -10.83
N THR A 86 -3.40 -3.26 -10.62
CA THR A 86 -4.63 -2.52 -10.24
C THR A 86 -4.44 -1.79 -8.90
N ILE A 87 -3.85 -2.42 -7.90
CA ILE A 87 -3.60 -1.78 -6.60
C ILE A 87 -2.67 -0.57 -6.76
N GLU A 88 -1.59 -0.69 -7.52
CA GLU A 88 -0.69 0.44 -7.77
C GLU A 88 -1.40 1.59 -8.51
N VAL A 89 -2.22 1.28 -9.51
CA VAL A 89 -3.02 2.31 -10.21
C VAL A 89 -3.99 2.98 -9.25
N VAL A 90 -4.69 2.22 -8.40
CA VAL A 90 -5.63 2.78 -7.41
C VAL A 90 -4.92 3.70 -6.43
N LYS A 91 -3.72 3.36 -5.94
CA LYS A 91 -2.92 4.25 -5.08
C LYS A 91 -2.61 5.59 -5.73
N VAL A 92 -2.23 5.58 -7.01
CA VAL A 92 -1.95 6.80 -7.77
C VAL A 92 -3.21 7.65 -7.93
N VAL A 93 -4.35 7.02 -8.26
CA VAL A 93 -5.63 7.71 -8.40
C VAL A 93 -6.09 8.31 -7.07
N GLN A 94 -5.94 7.60 -5.96
CA GLN A 94 -6.24 8.12 -4.63
C GLN A 94 -5.36 9.33 -4.28
N ALA A 95 -4.06 9.25 -4.55
CA ALA A 95 -3.15 10.39 -4.34
C ALA A 95 -3.57 11.62 -5.15
N TYR A 96 -4.00 11.41 -6.40
CA TYR A 96 -4.52 12.48 -7.24
C TYR A 96 -5.79 13.12 -6.66
N PHE A 97 -6.75 12.33 -6.18
CA PHE A 97 -7.95 12.85 -5.53
C PHE A 97 -7.62 13.63 -4.25
N MET A 98 -6.71 13.14 -3.40
CA MET A 98 -6.29 13.84 -2.19
C MET A 98 -5.65 15.20 -2.50
N GLN A 99 -4.86 15.30 -3.57
CA GLN A 99 -4.23 16.56 -3.97
C GLN A 99 -5.23 17.59 -4.49
N ASN A 100 -6.33 17.13 -5.08
CA ASN A 100 -7.35 18.00 -5.67
C ASN A 100 -8.59 18.17 -4.78
N ASP A 101 -8.55 17.71 -3.51
CA ASP A 101 -9.66 17.86 -2.58
C ASP A 101 -9.74 19.31 -2.09
N ALA A 102 -10.87 19.96 -2.36
CA ALA A 102 -11.13 21.34 -1.95
C ALA A 102 -11.15 21.49 -0.42
N LEU A 103 -11.54 20.45 0.34
CA LEU A 103 -11.55 20.47 1.81
C LEU A 103 -10.15 20.46 2.40
N MET A 104 -9.17 19.97 1.66
CA MET A 104 -7.75 19.93 2.07
C MET A 104 -6.94 21.15 1.56
N TYR A 105 -7.63 22.11 0.95
CA TYR A 105 -6.99 23.34 0.47
C TYR A 105 -6.77 24.34 1.62
N SER A 106 -5.52 24.78 1.79
CA SER A 106 -5.18 25.83 2.79
C SER A 106 -5.37 27.21 2.22
N GLN A 107 -6.41 27.92 2.64
CA GLN A 107 -6.68 29.30 2.21
C GLN A 107 -5.57 30.26 2.65
N ASP A 108 -5.00 30.08 3.86
CA ASP A 108 -3.96 30.96 4.40
C ASP A 108 -2.65 30.89 3.60
N ARG A 109 -2.34 29.74 3.01
CA ARG A 109 -1.09 29.51 2.27
C ARG A 109 -1.29 29.48 0.77
N ASP A 110 -2.53 29.56 0.31
CA ASP A 110 -2.91 29.45 -1.11
C ASP A 110 -2.30 28.20 -1.78
N ARG A 111 -2.42 27.04 -1.11
CA ARG A 111 -1.82 25.79 -1.56
C ARG A 111 -2.72 24.59 -1.32
N PRO A 112 -2.81 23.66 -2.29
CA PRO A 112 -3.49 22.38 -2.11
C PRO A 112 -2.65 21.43 -1.23
N ALA A 113 -3.29 20.36 -0.79
CA ALA A 113 -2.60 19.26 -0.13
C ALA A 113 -1.54 18.64 -1.04
N ARG A 114 -0.40 18.26 -0.48
CA ARG A 114 0.68 17.61 -1.22
C ARG A 114 0.89 16.19 -0.72
N VAL A 115 0.65 15.21 -1.57
CA VAL A 115 0.95 13.81 -1.29
C VAL A 115 2.39 13.52 -1.70
N SER A 116 3.23 13.24 -0.72
CA SER A 116 4.66 12.93 -0.96
C SER A 116 4.90 11.46 -1.28
N SER A 117 4.03 10.57 -0.83
CA SER A 117 4.11 9.13 -1.10
C SER A 117 2.70 8.52 -1.09
N ALA A 118 2.36 7.76 -2.13
CA ALA A 118 1.10 7.06 -2.22
C ALA A 118 1.09 5.71 -1.46
N SER A 119 2.26 5.18 -1.10
CA SER A 119 2.39 3.86 -0.48
C SER A 119 1.80 3.77 0.93
N LEU A 120 1.59 4.91 1.61
CA LEU A 120 1.03 4.95 2.96
C LEU A 120 -0.45 5.33 3.02
N ASN A 121 -1.11 5.52 1.88
CA ASN A 121 -2.52 5.92 1.84
C ASN A 121 -3.43 4.95 2.59
N GLU A 122 -3.13 3.65 2.50
CA GLU A 122 -3.90 2.58 3.14
C GLU A 122 -3.77 2.58 4.67
N GLU A 123 -2.69 3.17 5.21
CA GLU A 123 -2.45 3.24 6.65
C GLU A 123 -3.13 4.45 7.30
N LEU A 124 -3.55 5.45 6.52
CA LEU A 124 -4.18 6.67 7.05
C LEU A 124 -5.46 6.37 7.85
N GLY A 125 -6.24 5.38 7.44
CA GLY A 125 -7.43 4.93 8.17
C GLY A 125 -7.18 4.06 9.40
N GLN A 126 -5.93 3.66 9.67
CA GLN A 126 -5.55 2.75 10.75
C GLN A 126 -4.77 3.44 11.87
N ILE A 127 -4.69 4.78 11.84
CA ILE A 127 -3.95 5.57 12.81
C ILE A 127 -4.68 5.56 14.15
N SER A 128 -4.01 5.06 15.20
CA SER A 128 -4.52 5.06 16.58
C SER A 128 -4.02 6.25 17.40
N TYR A 129 -2.83 6.77 17.08
CA TYR A 129 -2.18 7.85 17.83
C TYR A 129 -1.55 8.85 16.89
N ILE A 130 -1.72 10.15 17.19
CA ILE A 130 -1.09 11.25 16.47
C ILE A 130 -0.18 11.99 17.45
N PHE A 131 1.11 11.99 17.19
CA PHE A 131 2.09 12.79 17.90
C PHE A 131 2.39 14.04 17.08
N SER A 132 2.08 15.20 17.64
CA SER A 132 2.29 16.48 16.96
C SER A 132 3.17 17.38 17.80
N ASP A 133 4.08 18.11 17.16
CA ASP A 133 4.78 19.21 17.80
C ASP A 133 3.82 20.40 18.01
N LYS A 134 4.02 21.15 19.10
CA LYS A 134 3.20 22.31 19.40
C LYS A 134 3.61 23.51 18.55
N THR A 135 4.90 23.83 18.53
CA THR A 135 5.40 25.08 17.98
C THR A 135 5.52 25.03 16.47
N GLY A 136 4.78 25.89 15.78
CA GLY A 136 4.79 25.93 14.31
C GLY A 136 3.96 24.86 13.61
N THR A 137 3.36 23.91 14.37
CA THR A 137 2.45 22.89 13.83
C THR A 137 1.03 23.11 14.33
N LEU A 138 0.81 23.07 15.65
CA LEU A 138 -0.48 23.37 16.27
C LEU A 138 -0.67 24.85 16.52
N THR A 139 0.41 25.61 16.67
CA THR A 139 0.40 27.05 16.88
C THR A 139 1.10 27.76 15.73
N ARG A 140 0.64 28.98 15.42
CA ARG A 140 1.35 29.89 14.53
C ARG A 140 2.48 30.55 15.31
N ASN A 141 3.63 30.85 14.67
CA ASN A 141 4.70 31.64 15.27
C ASN A 141 4.35 33.14 15.29
N ILE A 142 3.14 33.46 15.74
CA ILE A 142 2.62 34.81 15.86
C ILE A 142 2.26 34.99 17.33
N MET A 143 2.88 35.95 17.97
CA MET A 143 2.55 36.37 19.32
C MET A 143 1.70 37.65 19.25
N GLU A 144 0.46 37.55 19.65
CA GLU A 144 -0.45 38.66 19.78
C GLU A 144 -0.64 39.00 21.27
N PHE A 145 -0.49 40.27 21.63
CA PHE A 145 -0.85 40.73 22.97
C PHE A 145 -2.38 40.66 23.14
N LYS A 146 -2.86 39.90 24.11
CA LYS A 146 -4.29 39.78 24.39
C LYS A 146 -4.68 40.46 25.69
N LEU A 147 -3.96 40.19 26.77
CA LEU A 147 -4.33 40.66 28.09
C LEU A 147 -3.08 40.76 28.97
N CYS A 148 -3.01 41.78 29.83
CA CYS A 148 -2.08 41.85 30.94
C CYS A 148 -2.74 42.42 32.21
N HIS A 149 -2.21 42.00 33.36
CA HIS A 149 -2.63 42.49 34.65
C HIS A 149 -1.48 43.29 35.28
N ILE A 150 -1.69 44.54 35.58
CA ILE A 150 -0.68 45.42 36.19
C ILE A 150 -1.28 46.03 37.46
N GLY A 151 -0.70 45.71 38.59
CA GLY A 151 -1.24 46.13 39.90
C GLY A 151 -2.60 45.46 40.14
N ASN A 152 -3.67 46.21 40.13
CA ASN A 152 -5.03 45.71 40.34
C ASN A 152 -5.96 45.95 39.15
N GLU A 153 -5.39 46.33 38.02
CA GLU A 153 -6.13 46.68 36.80
C GLU A 153 -5.77 45.74 35.65
N LEU A 154 -6.77 45.41 34.83
CA LEU A 154 -6.68 44.53 33.67
C LEU A 154 -6.64 45.38 32.40
N TYR A 155 -5.60 45.15 31.56
CA TYR A 155 -5.40 45.86 30.29
C TYR A 155 -5.46 44.87 29.14
N GLY A 156 -6.25 45.18 28.11
CA GLY A 156 -6.35 44.36 26.90
C GLY A 156 -7.78 43.96 26.55
N ASP A 157 -7.94 42.90 25.76
CA ASP A 157 -9.22 42.40 25.28
C ASP A 157 -9.89 41.54 26.34
N THR A 158 -10.83 42.14 27.12
CA THR A 158 -11.55 41.46 28.20
C THR A 158 -12.63 40.50 27.71
N SER A 159 -12.99 40.53 26.42
CA SER A 159 -13.99 39.62 25.83
C SER A 159 -13.60 38.14 25.91
N ILE A 160 -12.30 37.87 26.07
CA ILE A 160 -11.75 36.51 26.22
C ILE A 160 -12.20 35.86 27.53
N LEU A 161 -12.31 36.66 28.62
CA LEU A 161 -12.72 36.15 29.93
C LEU A 161 -14.21 35.84 30.00
N GLU A 162 -15.03 36.50 29.17
CA GLU A 162 -16.48 36.23 29.07
C GLU A 162 -16.74 34.90 28.33
N ASN A 163 -15.93 34.57 27.32
CA ASN A 163 -16.04 33.32 26.56
C ASN A 163 -15.57 32.08 27.33
N GLU A 164 -14.61 32.22 28.27
CA GLU A 164 -14.14 31.09 29.09
C GLU A 164 -15.18 30.68 30.16
N ASN A 165 -16.03 31.60 30.57
CA ASN A 165 -17.11 31.34 31.53
C ASN A 165 -18.45 30.89 30.90
N ALA A 166 -18.52 30.77 29.57
CA ALA A 166 -19.65 30.19 28.88
C ALA A 166 -19.69 28.68 29.10
N PRO A 167 -20.80 28.09 29.61
CA PRO A 167 -20.91 26.66 29.83
C PRO A 167 -20.76 25.95 28.49
N GLN A 168 -19.77 25.06 28.39
CA GLN A 168 -19.61 24.15 27.26
C GLN A 168 -20.81 23.19 27.26
N SER A 169 -21.77 23.46 26.38
CA SER A 169 -22.95 22.62 26.12
C SER A 169 -22.60 21.48 25.15
#